data_dd7d244afcfc10274781a12a93792e61
#
_entry.id   dd7d244afcfc10274781a12a93792e61
#
_cell.length_a   1.000
_cell.length_b   1.000
_cell.length_c   1.000
_cell.angle_alpha   90.00
_cell.angle_beta   90.00
_cell.angle_gamma   90.00
#
_symmetry.space_group_name_H-M   'P 1'
#
loop_
_entity.id
_entity.type
_entity.pdbx_description
1 polymer ?
#
loop_
_entity_poly.entity_id
_entity_poly.type
_entity_poly.pdbx_seq_one_letter_code
_entity_poly.pdbx_strand_id
1 'polypeptide(L)'
;TLYNPARTSCKEKLIARMEEKYQSIDALNKAWNTDFVSFADLYRPQKEISKRSDAAKEDMRAFSRDMLRRYVEIPARACRAVDQNHMILGMRWAWISDPDLVEGWENFDVFSINCYAVDPTSAIQNIVDLGVDLPVMIGEFHFGALDAGLPATGLEGVLSQRDRGIAYRHYCEKAAAHPNGVGCHYFQCYDQFVLGRFDGENYNIGLFDICSQPYPDMMEQIKLCSSEIYEVADGQKEPCEEKADSIPMIAY
;
A
#
# COMPACT_ATOMS: atom_id res chain seq x y z
N THR A 1 -15.89 -13.56 -0.15
CA THR A 1 -16.58 -14.15 -1.32
C THR A 1 -17.87 -14.84 -0.90
N LEU A 2 -17.85 -15.84 -0.01
CA LEU A 2 -19.06 -16.56 0.41
C LEU A 2 -20.09 -15.72 1.17
N TYR A 3 -19.69 -14.62 1.81
CA TYR A 3 -20.61 -13.72 2.51
C TYR A 3 -21.49 -12.89 1.55
N ASN A 4 -21.04 -12.67 0.31
CA ASN A 4 -21.79 -11.88 -0.66
C ASN A 4 -23.14 -12.59 -0.99
N PRO A 5 -24.29 -11.91 -0.91
CA PRO A 5 -25.59 -12.48 -1.30
C PRO A 5 -25.72 -12.70 -2.81
N ALA A 6 -24.99 -11.92 -3.62
CA ALA A 6 -25.06 -12.03 -5.07
C ALA A 6 -24.34 -13.30 -5.59
N ARG A 7 -24.88 -13.84 -6.68
CA ARG A 7 -24.21 -14.88 -7.45
C ARG A 7 -23.19 -14.24 -8.38
N THR A 8 -21.93 -14.18 -7.91
CA THR A 8 -20.81 -13.57 -8.64
C THR A 8 -19.90 -14.64 -9.25
N SER A 9 -19.20 -14.32 -10.34
CA SER A 9 -18.23 -15.24 -10.95
C SER A 9 -17.16 -15.73 -9.97
N CYS A 10 -16.74 -14.86 -9.04
CA CYS A 10 -15.80 -15.25 -7.99
C CYS A 10 -16.38 -16.31 -7.06
N LYS A 11 -17.66 -16.20 -6.70
CA LYS A 11 -18.37 -17.18 -5.87
C LYS A 11 -18.55 -18.52 -6.62
N GLU A 12 -18.89 -18.46 -7.90
CA GLU A 12 -19.01 -19.64 -8.75
C GLU A 12 -17.68 -20.42 -8.85
N LYS A 13 -16.57 -19.68 -9.04
CA LYS A 13 -15.24 -20.29 -9.10
C LYS A 13 -14.83 -20.94 -7.77
N LEU A 14 -15.14 -20.31 -6.64
CA LEU A 14 -14.90 -20.91 -5.33
C LEU A 14 -15.69 -22.19 -5.15
N ILE A 15 -16.99 -22.19 -5.47
CA ILE A 15 -17.86 -23.38 -5.34
C ILE A 15 -17.36 -24.50 -6.24
N ALA A 16 -17.06 -24.22 -7.50
CA ALA A 16 -16.52 -25.22 -8.42
C ALA A 16 -15.21 -25.84 -7.91
N ARG A 17 -14.32 -25.02 -7.30
CA ARG A 17 -13.09 -25.53 -6.67
C ARG A 17 -13.38 -26.44 -5.48
N MET A 18 -14.41 -26.14 -4.69
CA MET A 18 -14.80 -27.00 -3.58
C MET A 18 -15.42 -28.30 -4.06
N GLU A 19 -16.24 -28.25 -5.12
CA GLU A 19 -16.77 -29.45 -5.80
C GLU A 19 -15.64 -30.35 -6.32
N GLU A 20 -14.64 -29.77 -6.98
CA GLU A 20 -13.47 -30.49 -7.48
C GLU A 20 -12.62 -31.08 -6.33
N LYS A 21 -12.38 -30.33 -5.26
CA LYS A 21 -11.57 -30.78 -4.14
C LYS A 21 -12.23 -31.88 -3.32
N TYR A 22 -13.49 -31.72 -2.98
CA TYR A 22 -14.17 -32.59 -2.03
C TYR A 22 -15.01 -33.71 -2.68
N GLN A 23 -15.38 -33.57 -3.95
CA GLN A 23 -16.14 -34.52 -4.75
C GLN A 23 -17.56 -34.84 -4.22
N SER A 24 -17.82 -34.67 -2.92
CA SER A 24 -19.13 -34.86 -2.30
C SER A 24 -19.40 -33.80 -1.23
N ILE A 25 -20.67 -33.50 -1.00
CA ILE A 25 -21.06 -32.55 0.05
C ILE A 25 -20.75 -33.07 1.44
N ASP A 26 -20.86 -34.41 1.65
CA ASP A 26 -20.55 -35.04 2.92
C ASP A 26 -19.05 -34.88 3.28
N ALA A 27 -18.16 -35.00 2.29
CA ALA A 27 -16.73 -34.79 2.48
C ALA A 27 -16.43 -33.34 2.85
N LEU A 28 -17.05 -32.36 2.18
CA LEU A 28 -16.93 -30.98 2.53
C LEU A 28 -17.48 -30.70 3.94
N ASN A 29 -18.68 -31.17 4.26
CA ASN A 29 -19.31 -30.97 5.55
C ASN A 29 -18.43 -31.51 6.68
N LYS A 30 -17.84 -32.69 6.50
CA LYS A 30 -16.90 -33.29 7.47
C LYS A 30 -15.65 -32.40 7.65
N ALA A 31 -15.09 -31.89 6.56
CA ALA A 31 -13.89 -31.08 6.60
C ALA A 31 -14.15 -29.66 7.18
N TRP A 32 -15.28 -29.06 6.86
CA TRP A 32 -15.62 -27.70 7.27
C TRP A 32 -16.41 -27.61 8.57
N ASN A 33 -16.84 -28.73 9.11
CA ASN A 33 -17.75 -28.83 10.26
C ASN A 33 -19.07 -28.07 9.95
N THR A 34 -19.72 -28.46 8.88
CA THR A 34 -20.97 -27.88 8.35
C THR A 34 -22.01 -28.96 8.07
N ASP A 35 -23.23 -28.55 7.72
CA ASP A 35 -24.40 -29.40 7.50
C ASP A 35 -25.15 -29.07 6.20
N PHE A 36 -24.44 -28.63 5.17
CA PHE A 36 -25.03 -28.30 3.86
C PHE A 36 -25.69 -29.55 3.22
N VAL A 37 -26.82 -29.32 2.57
CA VAL A 37 -27.52 -30.39 1.82
C VAL A 37 -26.84 -30.62 0.47
N SER A 38 -26.31 -29.55 -0.14
CA SER A 38 -25.61 -29.61 -1.42
C SER A 38 -24.63 -28.46 -1.57
N PHE A 39 -23.72 -28.52 -2.55
CA PHE A 39 -22.84 -27.40 -2.88
C PHE A 39 -23.62 -26.11 -3.29
N ALA A 40 -24.86 -26.25 -3.74
CA ALA A 40 -25.72 -25.11 -4.04
C ALA A 40 -26.03 -24.24 -2.82
N ASP A 41 -25.95 -24.77 -1.59
CA ASP A 41 -26.13 -24.01 -0.37
C ASP A 41 -25.04 -22.94 -0.17
N LEU A 42 -23.86 -23.12 -0.76
CA LEU A 42 -22.78 -22.14 -0.76
C LEU A 42 -23.10 -20.87 -1.55
N TYR A 43 -24.12 -20.88 -2.41
CA TYR A 43 -24.62 -19.68 -3.06
C TYR A 43 -25.35 -18.74 -2.12
N ARG A 44 -25.89 -19.24 -1.01
CA ARG A 44 -26.45 -18.41 0.06
C ARG A 44 -25.33 -17.72 0.84
N PRO A 45 -25.57 -16.53 1.42
CA PRO A 45 -24.59 -15.87 2.27
C PRO A 45 -24.13 -16.77 3.43
N GLN A 46 -22.84 -17.07 3.46
CA GLN A 46 -22.22 -17.85 4.53
C GLN A 46 -21.30 -16.96 5.36
N LYS A 47 -21.64 -16.81 6.65
CA LYS A 47 -20.84 -16.02 7.59
C LYS A 47 -19.76 -16.90 8.21
N GLU A 48 -18.57 -16.31 8.38
CA GLU A 48 -17.48 -16.85 9.20
C GLU A 48 -17.08 -18.30 8.90
N ILE A 49 -17.21 -18.73 7.64
CA ILE A 49 -16.83 -20.10 7.23
C ILE A 49 -15.39 -20.44 7.65
N SER A 50 -14.46 -19.51 7.49
CA SER A 50 -13.04 -19.70 7.89
C SER A 50 -12.81 -19.93 9.37
N LYS A 51 -13.81 -19.66 10.22
CA LYS A 51 -13.76 -19.94 11.67
C LYS A 51 -14.31 -21.30 12.06
N ARG A 52 -14.88 -22.07 11.13
CA ARG A 52 -15.54 -23.33 11.40
C ARG A 52 -14.55 -24.49 11.61
N SER A 53 -13.47 -24.50 10.83
CA SER A 53 -12.41 -25.51 10.93
C SER A 53 -11.13 -25.00 10.29
N ASP A 54 -9.99 -25.65 10.58
CA ASP A 54 -8.72 -25.37 9.92
C ASP A 54 -8.77 -25.64 8.42
N ALA A 55 -9.50 -26.68 7.99
CA ALA A 55 -9.69 -26.98 6.58
C ALA A 55 -10.46 -25.86 5.86
N ALA A 56 -11.54 -25.34 6.46
CA ALA A 56 -12.29 -24.21 5.91
C ALA A 56 -11.45 -22.93 5.85
N LYS A 57 -10.64 -22.67 6.88
CA LYS A 57 -9.71 -21.54 6.93
C LYS A 57 -8.71 -21.61 5.78
N GLU A 58 -8.07 -22.78 5.62
CA GLU A 58 -7.07 -22.98 4.57
C GLU A 58 -7.68 -22.89 3.18
N ASP A 59 -8.86 -23.44 2.92
CA ASP A 59 -9.55 -23.32 1.64
C ASP A 59 -9.88 -21.88 1.28
N MET A 60 -10.35 -21.10 2.25
CA MET A 60 -10.63 -19.67 2.04
C MET A 60 -9.37 -18.90 1.79
N ARG A 61 -8.29 -19.19 2.52
CA ARG A 61 -6.99 -18.56 2.32
C ARG A 61 -6.40 -18.88 0.95
N ALA A 62 -6.36 -20.16 0.58
CA ALA A 62 -5.87 -20.61 -0.71
C ALA A 62 -6.64 -19.96 -1.88
N PHE A 63 -7.96 -19.86 -1.76
CA PHE A 63 -8.77 -19.16 -2.75
C PHE A 63 -8.49 -17.65 -2.79
N SER A 64 -8.29 -17.01 -1.64
CA SER A 64 -7.94 -15.58 -1.56
C SER A 64 -6.59 -15.29 -2.21
N ARG A 65 -5.59 -16.14 -2.01
CA ARG A 65 -4.28 -16.04 -2.68
C ARG A 65 -4.41 -16.14 -4.20
N ASP A 66 -5.16 -17.13 -4.71
CA ASP A 66 -5.40 -17.25 -6.15
C ASP A 66 -6.14 -16.04 -6.72
N MET A 67 -7.09 -15.49 -5.97
CA MET A 67 -7.81 -14.30 -6.36
C MET A 67 -6.88 -13.07 -6.44
N LEU A 68 -6.02 -12.88 -5.45
CA LEU A 68 -5.02 -11.81 -5.43
C LEU A 68 -4.03 -11.95 -6.59
N ARG A 69 -3.50 -13.15 -6.81
CA ARG A 69 -2.61 -13.42 -7.94
C ARG A 69 -3.27 -13.06 -9.27
N ARG A 70 -4.53 -13.43 -9.49
CA ARG A 70 -5.27 -13.08 -10.70
C ARG A 70 -5.53 -11.58 -10.81
N TYR A 71 -5.83 -10.93 -9.70
CA TYR A 71 -6.06 -9.50 -9.65
C TYR A 71 -4.81 -8.70 -10.06
N VAL A 72 -3.63 -9.20 -9.73
CA VAL A 72 -2.32 -8.63 -10.10
C VAL A 72 -1.94 -9.03 -11.54
N GLU A 73 -1.98 -10.32 -11.86
CA GLU A 73 -1.52 -10.88 -13.15
C GLU A 73 -2.26 -10.30 -14.35
N ILE A 74 -3.59 -10.21 -14.27
CA ILE A 74 -4.41 -9.81 -15.41
C ILE A 74 -4.08 -8.39 -15.91
N PRO A 75 -4.08 -7.34 -15.06
CA PRO A 75 -3.73 -5.99 -15.51
C PRO A 75 -2.25 -5.89 -15.89
N ALA A 76 -1.33 -6.53 -15.17
CA ALA A 76 0.09 -6.50 -15.50
C ALA A 76 0.36 -7.08 -16.89
N ARG A 77 -0.23 -8.23 -17.21
CA ARG A 77 -0.12 -8.84 -18.54
C ARG A 77 -0.77 -7.99 -19.64
N ALA A 78 -1.91 -7.36 -19.35
CA ALA A 78 -2.56 -6.47 -20.31
C ALA A 78 -1.70 -5.23 -20.61
N CYS A 79 -1.07 -4.62 -19.59
CA CYS A 79 -0.12 -3.53 -19.77
C CYS A 79 1.09 -3.96 -20.60
N ARG A 80 1.70 -5.10 -20.27
CA ARG A 80 2.84 -5.64 -21.03
C ARG A 80 2.53 -5.94 -22.50
N ALA A 81 1.31 -6.36 -22.79
CA ALA A 81 0.90 -6.65 -24.18
C ALA A 81 0.86 -5.39 -25.06
N VAL A 82 0.68 -4.22 -24.44
CA VAL A 82 0.58 -2.92 -25.15
C VAL A 82 1.89 -2.14 -25.06
N ASP A 83 2.56 -2.20 -23.92
CA ASP A 83 3.78 -1.45 -23.64
C ASP A 83 4.82 -2.36 -22.98
N GLN A 84 5.93 -2.58 -23.69
CA GLN A 84 7.05 -3.40 -23.23
C GLN A 84 8.23 -2.57 -22.70
N ASN A 85 8.14 -1.24 -22.79
CA ASN A 85 9.25 -0.35 -22.45
C ASN A 85 9.14 0.25 -21.05
N HIS A 86 7.92 0.53 -20.57
CA HIS A 86 7.72 1.09 -19.23
C HIS A 86 7.64 -0.01 -18.16
N MET A 87 8.15 0.32 -16.99
CA MET A 87 8.10 -0.55 -15.82
C MET A 87 6.68 -0.58 -15.21
N ILE A 88 6.31 -1.75 -14.70
CA ILE A 88 5.10 -1.94 -13.89
C ILE A 88 5.49 -1.83 -12.43
N LEU A 89 5.02 -0.76 -11.76
CA LEU A 89 5.43 -0.39 -10.41
C LEU A 89 4.60 -1.05 -9.30
N GLY A 90 3.71 -1.98 -9.65
CA GLY A 90 2.93 -2.74 -8.68
C GLY A 90 1.60 -2.12 -8.29
N MET A 91 1.05 -2.61 -7.17
CA MET A 91 -0.30 -2.30 -6.71
C MET A 91 -0.37 -1.11 -5.75
N ARG A 92 0.77 -0.63 -5.28
CA ARG A 92 0.86 0.49 -4.34
C ARG A 92 0.01 0.29 -3.07
N TRP A 93 0.26 -0.85 -2.40
CA TRP A 93 -0.45 -1.21 -1.18
C TRP A 93 -0.24 -0.17 -0.08
N ALA A 94 -1.34 0.28 0.53
CA ALA A 94 -1.29 1.22 1.66
C ALA A 94 -0.88 0.52 2.96
N TRP A 95 -1.43 -0.67 3.20
CA TRP A 95 -1.10 -1.49 4.36
C TRP A 95 -1.02 -2.96 3.95
N ILE A 96 0.07 -3.61 4.31
CA ILE A 96 0.23 -5.05 4.13
C ILE A 96 -0.03 -5.71 5.47
N SER A 97 -1.30 -5.98 5.74
CA SER A 97 -1.79 -6.57 6.99
C SER A 97 -1.70 -8.10 7.04
N ASP A 98 -1.45 -8.73 5.90
CA ASP A 98 -1.32 -10.19 5.76
C ASP A 98 -0.25 -10.51 4.70
N PRO A 99 0.64 -11.48 4.96
CA PRO A 99 1.67 -11.90 3.99
C PRO A 99 1.12 -12.30 2.62
N ASP A 100 -0.11 -12.79 2.55
CA ASP A 100 -0.73 -13.18 1.28
C ASP A 100 -0.99 -11.99 0.34
N LEU A 101 -0.96 -10.73 0.84
CA LEU A 101 -1.17 -9.54 0.02
C LEU A 101 -0.06 -9.28 -1.01
N VAL A 102 1.11 -9.88 -0.86
CA VAL A 102 2.18 -9.77 -1.85
C VAL A 102 2.06 -10.79 -3.00
N GLU A 103 1.07 -11.69 -2.98
CA GLU A 103 0.89 -12.70 -4.03
C GLU A 103 0.81 -12.07 -5.43
N GLY A 104 1.61 -12.61 -6.34
CA GLY A 104 1.69 -12.14 -7.73
C GLY A 104 2.74 -11.05 -7.98
N TRP A 105 3.56 -10.72 -6.98
CA TRP A 105 4.61 -9.71 -7.07
C TRP A 105 5.56 -9.94 -8.27
N GLU A 106 5.71 -11.18 -8.72
CA GLU A 106 6.57 -11.58 -9.84
C GLU A 106 6.15 -10.98 -11.20
N ASN A 107 4.96 -10.38 -11.26
CA ASN A 107 4.46 -9.68 -12.44
C ASN A 107 4.90 -8.21 -12.52
N PHE A 108 5.59 -7.71 -11.50
CA PHE A 108 6.06 -6.32 -11.41
C PHE A 108 7.56 -6.20 -11.71
N ASP A 109 8.01 -4.98 -11.99
CA ASP A 109 9.43 -4.63 -12.09
C ASP A 109 9.92 -3.96 -10.80
N VAL A 110 9.01 -3.30 -10.09
CA VAL A 110 9.22 -2.63 -8.82
C VAL A 110 8.02 -2.90 -7.93
N PHE A 111 8.25 -3.13 -6.65
CA PHE A 111 7.16 -3.28 -5.68
C PHE A 111 6.90 -1.94 -4.98
N SER A 112 5.73 -1.34 -5.19
CA SER A 112 5.40 -0.05 -4.58
C SER A 112 4.45 -0.18 -3.40
N ILE A 113 4.72 0.62 -2.35
CA ILE A 113 3.89 0.73 -1.15
C ILE A 113 3.63 2.19 -0.80
N ASN A 114 2.50 2.49 -0.16
CA ASN A 114 2.32 3.77 0.51
C ASN A 114 2.82 3.61 1.95
N CYS A 115 3.65 4.54 2.41
CA CYS A 115 4.21 4.47 3.75
C CYS A 115 4.18 5.85 4.42
N TYR A 116 3.25 6.04 5.33
CA TYR A 116 3.13 7.23 6.15
C TYR A 116 3.78 6.94 7.50
N ALA A 117 5.03 7.32 7.62
CA ALA A 117 5.89 7.16 8.79
C ALA A 117 6.98 8.22 8.79
N VAL A 118 7.67 8.39 9.90
CA VAL A 118 8.83 9.29 9.97
C VAL A 118 10.04 8.72 9.20
N ASP A 119 10.19 7.40 9.16
CA ASP A 119 11.28 6.68 8.52
C ASP A 119 10.73 5.45 7.78
N PRO A 120 10.96 5.29 6.46
CA PRO A 120 10.40 4.20 5.67
C PRO A 120 11.21 2.90 5.71
N THR A 121 12.39 2.90 6.34
CA THR A 121 13.35 1.77 6.30
C THR A 121 12.70 0.45 6.71
N SER A 122 11.95 0.44 7.82
CA SER A 122 11.30 -0.76 8.31
C SER A 122 10.18 -1.27 7.39
N ALA A 123 9.48 -0.35 6.71
CA ALA A 123 8.45 -0.72 5.75
C ALA A 123 9.05 -1.36 4.49
N ILE A 124 10.17 -0.82 3.99
CA ILE A 124 10.90 -1.41 2.87
C ILE A 124 11.44 -2.79 3.27
N GLN A 125 12.08 -2.90 4.44
CA GLN A 125 12.62 -4.17 4.93
C GLN A 125 11.54 -5.23 5.08
N ASN A 126 10.34 -4.86 5.56
CA ASN A 126 9.23 -5.79 5.69
C ASN A 126 8.82 -6.42 4.34
N ILE A 127 8.90 -5.69 3.23
CA ILE A 127 8.62 -6.24 1.89
C ILE A 127 9.67 -7.29 1.51
N VAL A 128 10.93 -7.00 1.80
CA VAL A 128 12.04 -7.95 1.57
C VAL A 128 11.86 -9.22 2.43
N ASP A 129 11.52 -9.04 3.70
CA ASP A 129 11.30 -10.14 4.65
C ASP A 129 10.11 -11.03 4.27
N LEU A 130 9.13 -10.49 3.54
CA LEU A 130 8.02 -11.24 2.94
C LEU A 130 8.43 -12.06 1.71
N GLY A 131 9.68 -11.98 1.28
CA GLY A 131 10.24 -12.74 0.16
C GLY A 131 10.04 -12.09 -1.22
N VAL A 132 9.71 -10.80 -1.27
CA VAL A 132 9.64 -10.04 -2.52
C VAL A 132 11.05 -9.68 -2.97
N ASP A 133 11.51 -10.29 -4.05
CA ASP A 133 12.84 -10.06 -4.64
C ASP A 133 12.78 -9.00 -5.75
N LEU A 134 12.36 -7.79 -5.37
CA LEU A 134 12.26 -6.63 -6.26
C LEU A 134 12.78 -5.36 -5.57
N PRO A 135 13.18 -4.35 -6.35
CA PRO A 135 13.31 -2.99 -5.83
C PRO A 135 11.99 -2.51 -5.22
N VAL A 136 12.06 -1.73 -4.14
CA VAL A 136 10.88 -1.21 -3.42
C VAL A 136 10.82 0.31 -3.55
N MET A 137 9.66 0.81 -3.95
CA MET A 137 9.40 2.23 -4.09
C MET A 137 8.29 2.67 -3.13
N ILE A 138 8.48 3.81 -2.49
CA ILE A 138 7.41 4.46 -1.74
C ILE A 138 6.51 5.21 -2.72
N GLY A 139 5.27 4.75 -2.89
CA GLY A 139 4.30 5.31 -3.82
C GLY A 139 3.57 6.54 -3.29
N GLU A 140 3.47 6.68 -1.96
CA GLU A 140 2.94 7.85 -1.27
C GLU A 140 3.56 8.01 0.11
N PHE A 141 3.87 9.26 0.44
CA PHE A 141 4.15 9.75 1.79
C PHE A 141 3.92 11.25 1.84
N HIS A 142 3.67 11.82 3.01
CA HIS A 142 3.65 13.27 3.22
C HIS A 142 4.02 13.65 4.65
N PHE A 143 4.30 14.94 4.81
CA PHE A 143 4.36 15.62 6.09
C PHE A 143 3.55 16.90 5.98
N GLY A 144 2.68 17.17 6.95
CA GLY A 144 1.88 18.37 6.98
C GLY A 144 2.13 19.20 8.23
N ALA A 145 1.83 20.51 8.16
CA ALA A 145 1.97 21.44 9.27
C ALA A 145 0.72 22.33 9.39
N LEU A 146 0.65 23.14 10.47
CA LEU A 146 -0.50 24.02 10.72
C LEU A 146 -0.16 25.50 10.58
N ASP A 147 1.08 25.84 10.27
CA ASP A 147 1.60 27.22 10.23
C ASP A 147 1.24 27.99 8.95
N ALA A 148 0.63 27.33 7.97
CA ALA A 148 0.19 27.95 6.70
C ALA A 148 -1.33 28.17 6.60
N GLY A 149 -2.09 27.98 7.68
CA GLY A 149 -3.50 28.34 7.78
C GLY A 149 -4.51 27.25 7.44
N LEU A 150 -4.09 26.09 6.92
CA LEU A 150 -4.97 24.92 6.78
C LEU A 150 -5.13 24.20 8.13
N PRO A 151 -6.31 23.59 8.40
CA PRO A 151 -6.65 23.11 9.74
C PRO A 151 -6.08 21.74 10.09
N ALA A 152 -5.55 21.00 9.12
CA ALA A 152 -5.12 19.62 9.32
C ALA A 152 -3.76 19.31 8.68
N THR A 153 -3.02 18.41 9.33
CA THR A 153 -1.68 17.97 8.91
C THR A 153 -1.71 16.74 8.01
N GLY A 154 -2.84 16.05 7.93
CA GLY A 154 -2.85 14.70 7.38
C GLY A 154 -2.18 13.70 8.33
N LEU A 155 -1.70 12.59 7.76
CA LEU A 155 -1.28 11.39 8.52
C LEU A 155 0.01 11.59 9.32
N GLU A 156 0.95 12.40 8.81
CA GLU A 156 2.20 12.71 9.50
C GLU A 156 2.31 14.22 9.73
N GLY A 157 2.20 14.65 10.98
CA GLY A 157 2.22 16.06 11.37
C GLY A 157 3.57 16.49 11.93
N VAL A 158 3.99 17.71 11.55
CA VAL A 158 5.17 18.41 12.08
C VAL A 158 4.83 19.86 12.41
N LEU A 159 5.75 20.62 13.06
CA LEU A 159 5.46 21.94 13.60
C LEU A 159 5.39 23.06 12.53
N SER A 160 6.22 22.97 11.48
CA SER A 160 6.39 24.10 10.54
C SER A 160 6.72 23.63 9.12
N GLN A 161 6.70 24.56 8.16
CA GLN A 161 7.13 24.30 6.78
C GLN A 161 8.61 23.89 6.71
N ARG A 162 9.45 24.42 7.58
CA ARG A 162 10.86 23.98 7.71
C ARG A 162 10.93 22.54 8.17
N ASP A 163 10.17 22.18 9.19
CA ASP A 163 10.14 20.80 9.72
C ASP A 163 9.60 19.81 8.67
N ARG A 164 8.66 20.23 7.82
CA ARG A 164 8.22 19.44 6.66
C ARG A 164 9.39 19.14 5.72
N GLY A 165 10.23 20.13 5.47
CA GLY A 165 11.44 19.98 4.64
C GLY A 165 12.45 19.03 5.26
N ILE A 166 12.74 19.17 6.56
CA ILE A 166 13.65 18.29 7.31
C ILE A 166 13.11 16.85 7.28
N ALA A 167 11.83 16.64 7.58
CA ALA A 167 11.19 15.34 7.54
C ALA A 167 11.22 14.71 6.15
N TYR A 168 10.95 15.49 5.10
CA TYR A 168 11.06 15.06 3.70
C TYR A 168 12.47 14.56 3.37
N ARG A 169 13.50 15.34 3.73
CA ARG A 169 14.90 15.00 3.47
C ARG A 169 15.30 13.74 4.21
N HIS A 170 15.04 13.68 5.50
CA HIS A 170 15.30 12.50 6.31
C HIS A 170 14.66 11.25 5.69
N TYR A 171 13.37 11.32 5.37
CA TYR A 171 12.61 10.22 4.80
C TYR A 171 13.17 9.72 3.47
N CYS A 172 13.38 10.63 2.51
CA CYS A 172 13.86 10.28 1.18
C CYS A 172 15.28 9.72 1.20
N GLU A 173 16.17 10.32 2.00
CA GLU A 173 17.55 9.85 2.10
C GLU A 173 17.63 8.51 2.83
N LYS A 174 16.79 8.24 3.85
CA LYS A 174 16.67 6.91 4.47
C LYS A 174 16.16 5.86 3.51
N ALA A 175 15.19 6.18 2.68
CA ALA A 175 14.72 5.28 1.63
C ALA A 175 15.82 4.98 0.60
N ALA A 176 16.57 6.00 0.17
CA ALA A 176 17.65 5.86 -0.80
C ALA A 176 18.84 5.07 -0.27
N ALA A 177 19.15 5.20 1.02
CA ALA A 177 20.22 4.44 1.68
C ALA A 177 19.88 2.94 1.87
N HIS A 178 18.60 2.55 1.77
CA HIS A 178 18.20 1.16 1.88
C HIS A 178 18.55 0.39 0.60
N PRO A 179 19.20 -0.80 0.68
CA PRO A 179 19.66 -1.54 -0.50
C PRO A 179 18.56 -1.86 -1.53
N ASN A 180 17.32 -2.00 -1.08
CA ASN A 180 16.18 -2.26 -1.95
C ASN A 180 15.36 -1.00 -2.26
N GLY A 181 15.64 0.15 -1.65
CA GLY A 181 14.90 1.40 -1.86
C GLY A 181 15.31 2.07 -3.16
N VAL A 182 14.36 2.41 -4.04
CA VAL A 182 14.66 3.00 -5.36
C VAL A 182 13.96 4.32 -5.64
N GLY A 183 13.11 4.81 -4.74
CA GLY A 183 12.47 6.10 -4.91
C GLY A 183 11.28 6.34 -3.99
N CYS A 184 10.88 7.61 -3.96
CA CYS A 184 9.76 8.09 -3.16
C CYS A 184 8.90 9.06 -3.98
N HIS A 185 7.58 8.89 -3.94
CA HIS A 185 6.62 9.81 -4.52
C HIS A 185 5.90 10.56 -3.41
N TYR A 186 6.08 11.88 -3.40
CA TYR A 186 5.44 12.74 -2.41
C TYR A 186 3.95 12.96 -2.72
N PHE A 187 3.11 12.82 -1.74
CA PHE A 187 1.68 13.11 -1.82
C PHE A 187 1.39 14.37 -1.01
N GLN A 188 1.22 15.54 -1.61
CA GLN A 188 1.04 15.74 -3.05
C GLN A 188 1.66 17.08 -3.49
N CYS A 189 1.50 17.46 -4.76
CA CYS A 189 2.10 18.66 -5.32
C CYS A 189 1.51 19.96 -4.74
N TYR A 190 0.19 20.04 -4.60
CA TYR A 190 -0.54 21.20 -4.06
C TYR A 190 -1.21 20.87 -2.74
N ASP A 191 -1.39 21.90 -1.91
CA ASP A 191 -2.26 21.79 -0.74
C ASP A 191 -3.67 21.37 -1.13
N GLN A 192 -4.35 20.74 -0.21
CA GLN A 192 -5.75 20.41 -0.39
C GLN A 192 -6.63 21.64 -0.16
N PHE A 193 -7.85 21.57 -0.64
CA PHE A 193 -8.79 22.67 -0.55
C PHE A 193 -9.23 22.88 0.90
N VAL A 194 -9.26 24.13 1.37
CA VAL A 194 -9.64 24.45 2.76
C VAL A 194 -11.04 23.94 3.15
N LEU A 195 -11.97 23.88 2.20
CA LEU A 195 -13.31 23.35 2.41
C LEU A 195 -13.37 21.81 2.36
N GLY A 196 -12.25 21.17 2.16
CA GLY A 196 -12.12 19.73 2.01
C GLY A 196 -12.38 19.23 0.59
N ARG A 197 -11.75 18.11 0.24
CA ARG A 197 -12.08 17.36 -0.96
C ARG A 197 -13.30 16.44 -0.68
N PHE A 198 -13.69 15.59 -1.62
CA PHE A 198 -14.91 14.76 -1.53
C PHE A 198 -14.97 13.83 -0.30
N ASP A 199 -13.85 13.47 0.28
CA ASP A 199 -13.69 12.63 1.49
C ASP A 199 -13.43 13.45 2.77
N GLY A 200 -13.43 14.79 2.68
CA GLY A 200 -13.29 15.72 3.80
C GLY A 200 -11.86 16.21 4.03
N GLU A 201 -10.84 15.60 3.43
CA GLU A 201 -9.46 16.02 3.65
C GLU A 201 -9.19 17.46 3.24
N ASN A 202 -8.49 18.21 4.10
CA ASN A 202 -8.11 19.61 3.90
C ASN A 202 -6.71 19.90 4.44
N TYR A 203 -5.75 19.09 4.06
CA TYR A 203 -4.40 19.02 4.62
C TYR A 203 -3.46 20.05 4.02
N ASN A 204 -2.59 20.64 4.86
CA ASN A 204 -1.43 21.38 4.43
C ASN A 204 -0.25 20.43 4.17
N ILE A 205 -0.27 19.78 3.02
CA ILE A 205 0.72 18.78 2.62
C ILE A 205 1.37 19.08 1.26
N GLY A 206 0.94 20.13 0.57
CA GLY A 206 1.47 20.50 -0.73
C GLY A 206 2.95 20.91 -0.72
N LEU A 207 3.64 20.73 -1.83
CA LEU A 207 4.89 21.40 -2.12
C LEU A 207 4.64 22.87 -2.45
N PHE A 208 3.45 23.14 -2.96
CA PHE A 208 2.92 24.46 -3.29
C PHE A 208 1.59 24.69 -2.58
N ASP A 209 1.32 25.92 -2.24
CA ASP A 209 0.00 26.35 -1.80
C ASP A 209 -1.03 26.33 -2.96
N ILE A 210 -2.29 26.63 -2.65
CA ILE A 210 -3.36 26.69 -3.66
C ILE A 210 -3.20 27.81 -4.68
N CYS A 211 -2.31 28.76 -4.44
CA CYS A 211 -1.96 29.86 -5.35
C CYS A 211 -0.71 29.55 -6.18
N SER A 212 -0.24 28.33 -6.16
CA SER A 212 0.99 27.86 -6.85
C SER A 212 2.27 28.54 -6.34
N GLN A 213 2.28 28.97 -5.07
CA GLN A 213 3.47 29.50 -4.43
C GLN A 213 4.18 28.37 -3.68
N PRO A 214 5.49 28.15 -3.91
CA PRO A 214 6.24 27.16 -3.18
C PRO A 214 6.42 27.59 -1.71
N TYR A 215 6.56 26.63 -0.81
CA TYR A 215 6.97 26.86 0.57
C TYR A 215 8.50 26.98 0.64
N PRO A 216 9.09 28.21 0.78
CA PRO A 216 10.54 28.41 0.62
C PRO A 216 11.37 27.55 1.57
N ASP A 217 10.99 27.49 2.85
CA ASP A 217 11.72 26.77 3.88
C ASP A 217 11.71 25.24 3.63
N MET A 218 10.59 24.70 3.16
CA MET A 218 10.50 23.31 2.74
C MET A 218 11.35 23.05 1.49
N MET A 219 11.29 23.95 0.50
CA MET A 219 12.02 23.82 -0.77
C MET A 219 13.54 23.84 -0.58
N GLU A 220 14.06 24.52 0.43
CA GLU A 220 15.48 24.51 0.76
C GLU A 220 15.97 23.08 1.06
N GLN A 221 15.27 22.37 1.93
CA GLN A 221 15.60 21.00 2.29
C GLN A 221 15.38 20.00 1.14
N ILE A 222 14.34 20.19 0.34
CA ILE A 222 14.10 19.37 -0.85
C ILE A 222 15.24 19.52 -1.87
N LYS A 223 15.74 20.74 -2.09
CA LYS A 223 16.87 20.98 -2.99
C LYS A 223 18.16 20.33 -2.48
N LEU A 224 18.42 20.39 -1.16
CA LEU A 224 19.54 19.69 -0.55
C LEU A 224 19.43 18.18 -0.77
N CYS A 225 18.29 17.59 -0.41
CA CYS A 225 18.01 16.18 -0.66
C CYS A 225 18.25 15.79 -2.12
N SER A 226 17.67 16.55 -3.06
CA SER A 226 17.77 16.27 -4.50
C SER A 226 19.22 16.38 -5.03
N SER A 227 20.05 17.24 -4.44
CA SER A 227 21.45 17.38 -4.83
C SER A 227 22.36 16.25 -4.31
N GLU A 228 21.94 15.56 -3.25
CA GLU A 228 22.76 14.59 -2.53
C GLU A 228 22.24 13.15 -2.62
N ILE A 229 21.01 12.96 -3.09
CA ILE A 229 20.30 11.68 -3.02
C ILE A 229 21.04 10.51 -3.71
N TYR A 230 21.74 10.77 -4.82
CA TYR A 230 22.51 9.74 -5.51
C TYR A 230 23.78 9.35 -4.75
N GLU A 231 24.45 10.32 -4.10
CA GLU A 231 25.60 10.03 -3.25
C GLU A 231 25.20 9.18 -2.03
N VAL A 232 24.00 9.44 -1.49
CA VAL A 232 23.44 8.63 -0.41
C VAL A 232 23.07 7.23 -0.91
N ALA A 233 22.42 7.10 -2.05
CA ALA A 233 22.06 5.81 -2.63
C ALA A 233 23.29 4.94 -2.97
N ASP A 234 24.38 5.58 -3.40
CA ASP A 234 25.65 4.90 -3.71
C ASP A 234 26.52 4.62 -2.47
N GLY A 235 26.07 5.01 -1.26
CA GLY A 235 26.79 4.85 -0.01
C GLY A 235 28.02 5.75 0.13
N GLN A 236 28.14 6.80 -0.69
CA GLN A 236 29.22 7.79 -0.63
C GLN A 236 28.96 8.86 0.43
N LYS A 237 27.70 8.98 0.86
CA LYS A 237 27.25 9.90 1.88
C LYS A 237 26.25 9.21 2.81
N GLU A 238 26.38 9.50 4.11
CA GLU A 238 25.39 9.05 5.10
C GLU A 238 24.06 9.81 4.93
N PRO A 239 22.92 9.16 5.10
CA PRO A 239 21.62 9.81 5.04
C PRO A 239 21.45 10.83 6.18
N CYS A 240 20.64 11.83 5.96
CA CYS A 240 20.31 12.86 6.96
C CYS A 240 19.68 12.23 8.20
N GLU A 241 20.31 12.42 9.35
CA GLU A 241 19.83 11.94 10.66
C GLU A 241 18.99 12.99 11.40
N GLU A 242 18.94 14.24 10.91
CA GLU A 242 18.10 15.28 11.50
C GLU A 242 16.62 14.89 11.35
N LYS A 243 15.91 14.90 12.47
CA LYS A 243 14.47 14.59 12.53
C LYS A 243 13.70 15.83 12.94
N ALA A 244 12.60 16.06 12.26
CA ALA A 244 11.64 17.06 12.70
C ALA A 244 10.88 16.59 13.94
N ASP A 245 10.47 17.53 14.76
CA ASP A 245 9.56 17.26 15.86
C ASP A 245 8.16 16.93 15.30
N SER A 246 7.71 15.71 15.55
CA SER A 246 6.38 15.25 15.17
C SER A 246 5.32 15.80 16.10
N ILE A 247 4.18 16.15 15.54
CA ILE A 247 2.95 16.44 16.29
C ILE A 247 1.92 15.34 16.03
N PRO A 248 0.93 15.16 16.94
CA PRO A 248 -0.14 14.20 16.70
C PRO A 248 -0.82 14.43 15.36
N MET A 249 -1.20 13.35 14.71
CA MET A 249 -2.00 13.38 13.49
C MET A 249 -3.25 14.23 13.71
N ILE A 250 -3.48 15.21 12.83
CA ILE A 250 -4.71 15.96 12.76
C ILE A 250 -5.32 15.68 11.39
N ALA A 251 -6.31 14.83 11.38
CA ALA A 251 -7.13 14.50 10.23
C ALA A 251 -8.58 14.88 10.53
N TYR A 252 -9.41 15.03 9.50
CA TYR A 252 -10.84 15.33 9.65
C TYR A 252 -11.58 14.17 10.34
#